data_53b64aaba5e364d2459bb68662af6c95
#
_entry.id   53b64aaba5e364d2459bb68662af6c95
#
_cell.length_a   1.000
_cell.length_b   1.000
_cell.length_c   1.000
_cell.angle_alpha   90.00
_cell.angle_beta   90.00
_cell.angle_gamma   90.00
#
_symmetry.space_group_name_H-M   'P 1'
#
loop_
_entity.id
_entity.type
_entity.pdbx_description
1 polymer ?
#
loop_
_entity_poly.entity_id
_entity_poly.type
_entity_poly.pdbx_seq_one_letter_code
_entity_poly.pdbx_strand_id
1 'polypeptide(L)'
;MAIAISGKWFITAFVETEGHTGDSVFPVTFSVLSDTHVWASTTHRTRGFCYDMDVVLEKTSRPGTYTASRGKTHVDVEELPAKDHLVFYCEGPFEAGRFRTAKLLSRNPEVNPEALEAFKKFVQRKAFSLEDVFTPEQTESCKPESD
;
A
#
# COMPACT_ATOMS: atom_id res chain seq x y z
N MET A 1 -6.00 -8.01 -18.73
CA MET A 1 -6.06 -6.57 -18.90
C MET A 1 -5.16 -5.88 -17.87
N ALA A 2 -4.35 -4.96 -18.30
CA ALA A 2 -3.44 -4.26 -17.40
C ALA A 2 -4.23 -3.30 -16.51
N ILE A 3 -3.95 -3.33 -15.20
CA ILE A 3 -4.53 -2.39 -14.26
C ILE A 3 -3.84 -1.05 -14.45
N ALA A 4 -4.62 0.02 -14.61
CA ALA A 4 -4.07 1.37 -14.75
C ALA A 4 -3.72 1.88 -13.34
N ILE A 5 -2.50 1.62 -12.89
CA ILE A 5 -2.09 2.00 -11.54
C ILE A 5 -1.36 3.34 -11.48
N SER A 6 -0.99 3.94 -12.61
CA SER A 6 -0.22 5.20 -12.59
C SER A 6 -1.01 6.31 -11.92
N GLY A 7 -0.29 7.21 -11.27
CA GLY A 7 -0.86 8.36 -10.59
C GLY A 7 -0.99 8.18 -9.09
N LYS A 8 -1.78 9.03 -8.49
CA LYS A 8 -1.90 9.16 -7.04
C LYS A 8 -3.01 8.27 -6.48
N TRP A 9 -2.70 7.59 -5.39
CA TRP A 9 -3.65 6.74 -4.66
C TRP A 9 -3.60 7.06 -3.17
N PHE A 10 -4.75 7.05 -2.52
CA PHE A 10 -4.83 7.24 -1.07
C PHE A 10 -4.90 5.89 -0.38
N ILE A 11 -4.18 5.74 0.74
CA ILE A 11 -4.24 4.53 1.56
C ILE A 11 -5.41 4.72 2.53
N THR A 12 -6.55 4.10 2.24
CA THR A 12 -7.75 4.28 3.07
C THR A 12 -7.91 3.25 4.16
N ALA A 13 -7.19 2.14 4.06
CA ALA A 13 -7.09 1.14 5.13
C ALA A 13 -5.80 0.35 4.96
N PHE A 14 -5.30 -0.20 6.05
CA PHE A 14 -4.14 -1.08 5.94
C PHE A 14 -4.02 -2.00 7.14
N VAL A 15 -3.17 -3.02 7.00
CA VAL A 15 -2.82 -3.96 8.07
C VAL A 15 -1.37 -4.41 7.87
N GLU A 16 -0.65 -4.59 8.97
CA GLU A 16 0.74 -5.04 8.99
C GLU A 16 0.92 -6.14 10.01
N THR A 17 1.92 -7.01 9.80
CA THR A 17 2.19 -8.11 10.71
C THR A 17 2.62 -7.69 12.11
N GLU A 18 3.22 -6.53 12.24
CA GLU A 18 3.67 -6.04 13.54
C GLU A 18 2.68 -5.13 14.26
N GLY A 19 1.51 -4.95 13.66
CA GLY A 19 0.55 -4.00 14.18
C GLY A 19 0.97 -2.57 13.90
N HIS A 20 0.07 -1.64 14.14
CA HIS A 20 0.32 -0.24 13.83
C HIS A 20 -0.41 0.66 14.82
N THR A 21 0.17 1.80 15.11
CA THR A 21 -0.27 2.70 16.17
C THR A 21 -1.04 3.94 15.71
N GLY A 22 -1.67 3.90 14.57
CA GLY A 22 -2.63 4.93 14.25
C GLY A 22 -2.12 6.25 13.70
N ASP A 23 -0.96 6.25 13.07
CA ASP A 23 -0.45 7.47 12.48
C ASP A 23 -1.18 7.82 11.18
N SER A 24 -1.08 9.08 10.78
CA SER A 24 -1.57 9.52 9.49
C SER A 24 -0.68 8.97 8.39
N VAL A 25 -1.24 8.84 7.18
CA VAL A 25 -0.52 8.34 6.02
C VAL A 25 -0.54 9.33 4.87
N PHE A 26 0.49 9.27 4.05
CA PHE A 26 0.59 10.05 2.83
C PHE A 26 0.11 9.22 1.64
N PRO A 27 -0.36 9.87 0.57
CA PRO A 27 -0.70 9.13 -0.63
C PRO A 27 0.53 8.50 -1.28
N VAL A 28 0.28 7.46 -2.07
CA VAL A 28 1.29 6.78 -2.85
C VAL A 28 1.11 7.18 -4.31
N THR A 29 2.22 7.46 -4.99
CA THR A 29 2.19 7.77 -6.42
C THR A 29 2.94 6.68 -7.17
N PHE A 30 2.32 6.14 -8.21
CA PHE A 30 2.96 5.17 -9.08
C PHE A 30 3.28 5.82 -10.42
N SER A 31 4.48 5.57 -10.91
CA SER A 31 4.93 6.07 -12.22
C SER A 31 5.44 4.90 -13.03
N VAL A 32 4.89 4.71 -14.22
CA VAL A 32 5.33 3.64 -15.11
C VAL A 32 6.63 4.07 -15.77
N LEU A 33 7.71 3.35 -15.48
CA LEU A 33 9.03 3.66 -16.03
C LEU A 33 9.27 2.96 -17.37
N SER A 34 8.73 1.76 -17.52
CA SER A 34 8.88 0.97 -18.73
C SER A 34 7.80 -0.10 -18.76
N ASP A 35 7.86 -0.98 -19.76
CA ASP A 35 6.93 -2.12 -19.85
C ASP A 35 7.07 -3.08 -18.67
N THR A 36 8.20 -3.04 -17.97
CA THR A 36 8.51 -4.00 -16.91
C THR A 36 8.68 -3.36 -15.53
N HIS A 37 8.81 -2.04 -15.44
CA HIS A 37 9.13 -1.38 -14.18
C HIS A 37 8.14 -0.28 -13.83
N VAL A 38 7.75 -0.25 -12.56
CA VAL A 38 6.87 0.79 -12.00
C VAL A 38 7.57 1.35 -10.77
N TRP A 39 7.63 2.66 -10.68
CA TRP A 39 8.20 3.36 -9.53
C TRP A 39 7.07 3.75 -8.58
N ALA A 40 7.18 3.34 -7.33
CA ALA A 40 6.25 3.71 -6.28
C ALA A 40 6.92 4.69 -5.32
N SER A 41 6.27 5.79 -5.05
CA SER A 41 6.81 6.84 -4.20
C SER A 41 5.78 7.28 -3.18
N THR A 42 6.22 7.45 -1.94
CA THR A 42 5.38 7.98 -0.88
C THR A 42 6.24 8.76 0.10
N THR A 43 5.60 9.39 1.05
CA THR A 43 6.30 10.09 2.13
C THR A 43 5.97 9.39 3.44
N HIS A 44 6.94 9.26 4.29
CA HIS A 44 6.76 8.69 5.62
C HIS A 44 7.15 9.73 6.66
N ARG A 45 6.31 9.90 7.67
CA ARG A 45 6.57 10.85 8.75
C ARG A 45 6.86 10.10 10.04
N THR A 46 8.02 10.36 10.62
CA THR A 46 8.43 9.76 11.89
C THR A 46 9.10 10.82 12.74
N ARG A 47 8.62 10.99 13.97
CA ARG A 47 9.21 11.91 14.93
C ARG A 47 9.35 13.34 14.42
N GLY A 48 8.35 13.79 13.67
CA GLY A 48 8.34 15.15 13.13
C GLY A 48 9.16 15.35 11.87
N PHE A 49 9.83 14.31 11.39
CA PHE A 49 10.60 14.37 10.15
C PHE A 49 9.86 13.64 9.03
N CYS A 50 10.02 14.15 7.81
CA CYS A 50 9.46 13.51 6.63
C CYS A 50 10.56 12.90 5.78
N TYR A 51 10.33 11.69 5.31
CA TYR A 51 11.25 10.96 4.46
C TYR A 51 10.55 10.53 3.20
N ASP A 52 11.19 10.72 2.06
CA ASP A 52 10.69 10.16 0.82
C ASP A 52 11.06 8.68 0.76
N MET A 53 10.09 7.86 0.44
CA MET A 53 10.28 6.42 0.31
C MET A 53 9.93 6.01 -1.11
N ASP A 54 10.91 5.48 -1.80
CA ASP A 54 10.76 5.07 -3.19
C ASP A 54 11.12 3.60 -3.35
N VAL A 55 10.37 2.91 -4.18
CA VAL A 55 10.69 1.55 -4.53
C VAL A 55 10.35 1.31 -6.00
N VAL A 56 11.20 0.55 -6.68
CA VAL A 56 10.94 0.15 -8.05
C VAL A 56 10.38 -1.27 -8.04
N LEU A 57 9.20 -1.42 -8.61
CA LEU A 57 8.52 -2.70 -8.74
C LEU A 57 8.79 -3.25 -10.12
N GLU A 58 9.21 -4.51 -10.19
CA GLU A 58 9.47 -5.18 -11.46
C GLU A 58 8.37 -6.19 -11.73
N LYS A 59 7.75 -6.10 -12.90
CA LYS A 59 6.69 -7.03 -13.30
C LYS A 59 7.23 -8.45 -13.41
N THR A 60 6.40 -9.43 -13.02
CA THR A 60 6.70 -10.84 -13.19
C THR A 60 5.91 -11.36 -14.39
N SER A 61 6.03 -12.67 -14.66
CA SER A 61 5.26 -13.30 -15.73
C SER A 61 3.77 -13.38 -15.43
N ARG A 62 3.36 -13.15 -14.17
CA ARG A 62 1.96 -13.18 -13.77
C ARG A 62 1.41 -11.76 -13.69
N PRO A 63 0.30 -11.46 -14.38
CA PRO A 63 -0.32 -10.12 -14.29
C PRO A 63 -0.66 -9.76 -12.84
N GLY A 64 -0.39 -8.52 -12.47
CA GLY A 64 -0.68 -8.03 -11.12
C GLY A 64 0.34 -8.42 -10.07
N THR A 65 1.37 -9.17 -10.44
CA THR A 65 2.40 -9.61 -9.51
C THR A 65 3.73 -8.96 -9.87
N TYR A 66 4.40 -8.43 -8.85
CA TYR A 66 5.66 -7.70 -9.00
C TYR A 66 6.65 -8.21 -7.97
N THR A 67 7.92 -7.93 -8.20
CA THR A 67 8.97 -8.11 -7.18
C THR A 67 9.67 -6.79 -6.94
N ALA A 68 10.30 -6.67 -5.79
CA ALA A 68 11.12 -5.53 -5.42
C ALA A 68 12.33 -6.06 -4.64
N SER A 69 13.28 -5.16 -4.35
CA SER A 69 14.46 -5.50 -3.55
C SER A 69 15.19 -6.73 -4.09
N ARG A 70 15.44 -6.72 -5.40
CA ARG A 70 16.16 -7.83 -6.09
C ARG A 70 15.44 -9.17 -5.97
N GLY A 71 14.12 -9.15 -6.04
CA GLY A 71 13.32 -10.36 -5.99
C GLY A 71 13.01 -10.88 -4.59
N LYS A 72 13.50 -10.21 -3.55
CA LYS A 72 13.25 -10.63 -2.17
C LYS A 72 11.86 -10.28 -1.67
N THR A 73 11.27 -9.25 -2.24
CA THR A 73 9.93 -8.79 -1.84
C THR A 73 8.94 -9.11 -2.96
N HIS A 74 7.82 -9.70 -2.59
CA HIS A 74 6.73 -10.01 -3.51
C HIS A 74 5.60 -9.02 -3.29
N VAL A 75 5.06 -8.50 -4.38
CA VAL A 75 3.97 -7.54 -4.34
C VAL A 75 2.87 -8.02 -5.26
N ASP A 76 1.65 -8.10 -4.72
CA ASP A 76 0.46 -8.42 -5.52
C ASP A 76 -0.44 -7.19 -5.52
N VAL A 77 -0.93 -6.83 -6.70
CA VAL A 77 -1.89 -5.75 -6.87
C VAL A 77 -3.16 -6.36 -7.42
N GLU A 78 -4.25 -6.22 -6.69
CA GLU A 78 -5.54 -6.77 -7.07
C GLU A 78 -6.57 -5.67 -7.22
N GLU A 79 -7.26 -5.63 -8.36
CA GLU A 79 -8.34 -4.70 -8.58
C GLU A 79 -9.61 -5.19 -7.89
N LEU A 80 -10.29 -4.32 -7.16
CA LEU A 80 -11.53 -4.67 -6.49
C LEU A 80 -12.73 -4.38 -7.38
N PRO A 81 -13.89 -5.04 -7.13
CA PRO A 81 -15.12 -4.72 -7.85
C PRO A 81 -15.54 -3.27 -7.68
N ALA A 82 -15.29 -2.67 -6.51
CA ALA A 82 -15.56 -1.26 -6.30
C ALA A 82 -14.63 -0.44 -7.18
N LYS A 83 -15.19 0.43 -8.00
CA LYS A 83 -14.43 1.23 -8.95
C LYS A 83 -13.36 2.07 -8.27
N ASP A 84 -12.19 2.20 -8.90
CA ASP A 84 -11.09 3.04 -8.44
C ASP A 84 -10.49 2.58 -7.10
N HIS A 85 -10.52 1.29 -6.84
CA HIS A 85 -9.93 0.69 -5.65
C HIS A 85 -9.03 -0.48 -6.00
N LEU A 86 -7.88 -0.55 -5.34
CA LEU A 86 -6.90 -1.64 -5.47
C LEU A 86 -6.53 -2.14 -4.10
N VAL A 87 -6.16 -3.41 -4.01
CA VAL A 87 -5.46 -3.95 -2.85
C VAL A 87 -4.00 -4.14 -3.23
N PHE A 88 -3.11 -3.60 -2.42
CA PHE A 88 -1.66 -3.72 -2.59
C PHE A 88 -1.17 -4.60 -1.44
N TYR A 89 -0.70 -5.80 -1.77
CA TYR A 89 -0.19 -6.74 -0.78
C TYR A 89 1.30 -6.93 -0.98
N CYS A 90 2.06 -6.81 0.09
CA CYS A 90 3.51 -6.87 0.04
C CYS A 90 4.02 -7.87 1.08
N GLU A 91 4.93 -8.74 0.68
CA GLU A 91 5.52 -9.74 1.54
C GLU A 91 7.02 -9.85 1.26
N GLY A 92 7.81 -9.81 2.32
CA GLY A 92 9.26 -9.92 2.17
C GLY A 92 9.95 -10.27 3.47
N PRO A 93 11.26 -10.53 3.41
CA PRO A 93 12.03 -10.78 4.61
C PRO A 93 12.22 -9.51 5.43
N PHE A 94 12.23 -9.67 6.72
CA PHE A 94 12.52 -8.61 7.68
C PHE A 94 13.44 -9.19 8.74
N GLU A 95 14.11 -8.35 9.51
CA GLU A 95 15.17 -8.79 10.44
C GLU A 95 14.87 -10.03 11.27
N ALA A 96 13.65 -10.19 11.74
CA ALA A 96 13.28 -11.30 12.62
C ALA A 96 12.26 -12.24 12.00
N GLY A 97 12.12 -12.26 10.67
CA GLY A 97 11.13 -13.11 10.02
C GLY A 97 10.56 -12.48 8.76
N ARG A 98 9.30 -12.76 8.47
CA ARG A 98 8.64 -12.24 7.28
C ARG A 98 7.75 -11.07 7.63
N PHE A 99 7.92 -10.00 6.91
CA PHE A 99 7.06 -8.83 6.99
C PHE A 99 5.99 -8.93 5.92
N ARG A 100 4.75 -8.68 6.30
CA ARG A 100 3.63 -8.65 5.37
C ARG A 100 2.79 -7.41 5.65
N THR A 101 2.34 -6.76 4.59
CA THR A 101 1.43 -5.62 4.71
C THR A 101 0.41 -5.68 3.59
N ALA A 102 -0.80 -5.25 3.87
CA ALA A 102 -1.85 -5.07 2.87
C ALA A 102 -2.42 -3.68 3.00
N LYS A 103 -2.64 -3.03 1.88
CA LYS A 103 -3.15 -1.66 1.83
C LYS A 103 -4.31 -1.58 0.87
N LEU A 104 -5.37 -0.90 1.29
CA LEU A 104 -6.48 -0.57 0.41
C LEU A 104 -6.19 0.80 -0.20
N LEU A 105 -6.04 0.83 -1.50
CA LEU A 105 -5.74 2.06 -2.24
C LEU A 105 -6.98 2.55 -2.96
N SER A 106 -7.22 3.84 -2.91
CA SER A 106 -8.36 4.48 -3.55
C SER A 106 -7.93 5.77 -4.25
N ARG A 107 -8.62 6.10 -5.34
CA ARG A 107 -8.44 7.40 -5.99
C ARG A 107 -9.03 8.55 -5.17
N ASN A 108 -9.83 8.23 -4.17
CA ASN A 108 -10.53 9.19 -3.32
C ASN A 108 -10.09 8.97 -1.87
N PRO A 109 -9.86 10.03 -1.08
CA PRO A 109 -9.40 9.87 0.30
C PRO A 109 -10.44 9.33 1.27
N GLU A 110 -11.71 9.30 0.88
CA GLU A 110 -12.77 8.81 1.74
C GLU A 110 -12.87 7.29 1.72
N VAL A 111 -13.18 6.71 2.87
CA VAL A 111 -13.37 5.26 2.98
C VAL A 111 -14.68 4.87 2.29
N ASN A 112 -14.59 3.94 1.35
CA ASN A 112 -15.75 3.36 0.69
C ASN A 112 -16.13 2.08 1.44
N PRO A 113 -17.36 1.98 2.00
CA PRO A 113 -17.75 0.80 2.79
C PRO A 113 -17.69 -0.52 2.02
N GLU A 114 -18.09 -0.52 0.75
CA GLU A 114 -18.03 -1.72 -0.07
C GLU A 114 -16.58 -2.18 -0.30
N ALA A 115 -15.70 -1.24 -0.60
CA ALA A 115 -14.29 -1.55 -0.80
C ALA A 115 -13.65 -2.02 0.50
N LEU A 116 -13.99 -1.40 1.62
CA LEU A 116 -13.47 -1.81 2.93
C LEU A 116 -13.89 -3.25 3.26
N GLU A 117 -15.13 -3.62 3.00
CA GLU A 117 -15.58 -5.00 3.24
C GLU A 117 -14.83 -6.00 2.35
N ALA A 118 -14.60 -5.65 1.08
CA ALA A 118 -13.81 -6.49 0.18
C ALA A 118 -12.36 -6.62 0.68
N PHE A 119 -11.79 -5.53 1.17
CA PHE A 119 -10.45 -5.53 1.75
C PHE A 119 -10.38 -6.44 2.99
N LYS A 120 -11.37 -6.37 3.86
CA LYS A 120 -11.42 -7.23 5.05
C LYS A 120 -11.44 -8.71 4.68
N LYS A 121 -12.19 -9.07 3.64
CA LYS A 121 -12.21 -10.45 3.16
C LYS A 121 -10.85 -10.86 2.60
N PHE A 122 -10.20 -9.97 1.88
CA PHE A 122 -8.85 -10.21 1.35
C PHE A 122 -7.86 -10.49 2.49
N VAL A 123 -7.83 -9.63 3.51
CA VAL A 123 -6.85 -9.78 4.58
C VAL A 123 -7.11 -11.03 5.43
N GLN A 124 -8.35 -11.45 5.56
CA GLN A 124 -8.66 -12.73 6.21
C GLN A 124 -8.11 -13.92 5.43
N ARG A 125 -8.22 -13.89 4.09
CA ARG A 125 -7.63 -14.94 3.24
C ARG A 125 -6.11 -14.99 3.38
N LYS A 126 -5.49 -13.86 3.71
CA LYS A 126 -4.05 -13.78 3.93
C LYS A 126 -3.66 -14.01 5.38
N ALA A 127 -4.59 -14.47 6.20
CA ALA A 127 -4.36 -14.81 7.61
C ALA A 127 -3.98 -13.62 8.50
N PHE A 128 -4.45 -12.43 8.17
CA PHE A 128 -4.39 -11.30 9.09
C PHE A 128 -5.62 -11.31 10.00
N SER A 129 -5.49 -10.70 11.18
CA SER A 129 -6.61 -10.50 12.06
C SER A 129 -7.38 -9.24 11.64
N LEU A 130 -8.72 -9.33 11.65
CA LEU A 130 -9.55 -8.16 11.35
C LEU A 130 -9.37 -7.05 12.38
N GLU A 131 -8.97 -7.39 13.59
CA GLU A 131 -8.73 -6.42 14.65
C GLU A 131 -7.57 -5.49 14.33
N ASP A 132 -6.67 -5.94 13.45
CA ASP A 132 -5.50 -5.16 13.06
C ASP A 132 -5.76 -4.25 11.86
N VAL A 133 -6.92 -4.36 11.23
CA VAL A 133 -7.29 -3.49 10.11
C VAL A 133 -7.57 -2.08 10.62
N PHE A 134 -7.01 -1.11 9.96
CA PHE A 134 -6.93 0.23 10.46
C PHE A 134 -7.21 1.23 9.35
N THR A 135 -8.00 2.26 9.66
CA THR A 135 -8.31 3.32 8.70
C THR A 135 -7.61 4.60 9.15
N PRO A 136 -6.46 4.94 8.53
CA PRO A 136 -5.65 6.06 8.99
C PRO A 136 -6.21 7.41 8.57
N GLU A 137 -5.74 8.46 9.23
CA GLU A 137 -5.98 9.81 8.79
C GLU A 137 -5.08 10.12 7.59
N GLN A 138 -5.61 10.89 6.65
CA GLN A 138 -4.87 11.30 5.46
C GLN A 138 -4.10 12.58 5.71
N THR A 139 -2.87 12.65 5.21
CA THR A 139 -2.11 13.88 5.21
C THR A 139 -1.39 14.02 3.86
N GLU A 140 -1.27 15.23 3.35
CA GLU A 140 -0.53 15.49 2.12
C GLU A 140 0.53 16.56 2.33
N SER A 141 0.63 17.06 3.54
CA SER A 141 1.55 18.14 3.85
C SER A 141 2.54 17.69 4.91
N CYS A 142 3.81 17.81 4.58
CA CYS A 142 4.86 17.53 5.54
C CYS A 142 5.25 18.82 6.25
N LYS A 143 4.40 19.26 7.17
CA LYS A 143 4.72 20.41 8.00
C LYS A 143 5.44 19.93 9.25
N PRO A 144 6.46 20.63 9.69
CA PRO A 144 7.05 20.34 11.00
C PRO A 144 5.97 20.52 12.04
N GLU A 145 6.00 19.67 13.07
CA GLU A 145 5.06 19.83 14.15
C GLU A 145 5.34 21.18 14.83
N SER A 146 4.30 21.99 14.93
CA SER A 146 4.42 23.21 15.70
C SER A 146 4.31 22.83 17.18
N ASP A 147 5.25 23.24 17.92
CA ASP A 147 5.27 23.03 19.36
C ASP A 147 4.27 23.94 20.06
#